data_a6368a2851dbe9e3df12e1a723bb289d
#
_entry.id   a6368a2851dbe9e3df12e1a723bb289d
#
_cell.length_a   1.000
_cell.length_b   1.000
_cell.length_c   1.000
_cell.angle_alpha   90.00
_cell.angle_beta   90.00
_cell.angle_gamma   90.00
#
_symmetry.space_group_name_H-M   'P 1'
#
loop_
_entity.id
_entity.type
_entity.pdbx_description
1 polymer ?
#
loop_
_entity_poly.entity_id
_entity_poly.type
_entity_poly.pdbx_seq_one_letter_code
_entity_poly.pdbx_strand_id
1 'polypeptide(L)'
;MTIPVRGLAAALLVAACALAAPAPARADDEALVRVLAEQASVHTGPGFAFRVVYVANRGEVFPVEERATRAHWFRVRLPDGTGGWILGDEVFPLDLEASDTHRGPSLWHRIGEAIFSPSPLLQGHIGLSFSAGVIGHDSAFLFRPALVFEPHISLEGFLGETVGNQIDVIYYGAGPNIFIFPTSPVTPFLGAAAGGASSRPKADQFTVPTGTYAIVNVGGGLLVALKKRITLRGDVRHYVLFDPNHTQSVEEYTGALSIVF
;
A
#
# COMPACT_ATOMS: atom_id res chain seq x y z
N MET A 1 -4.14 -34.35 -12.76
CA MET A 1 -2.83 -33.64 -12.87
C MET A 1 -2.80 -32.65 -11.74
N THR A 2 -2.32 -33.08 -10.57
CA THR A 2 -2.32 -32.29 -9.33
C THR A 2 -1.06 -31.43 -9.32
N ILE A 3 -1.23 -30.11 -9.51
CA ILE A 3 -0.13 -29.12 -9.31
C ILE A 3 0.14 -29.10 -7.81
N PRO A 4 1.39 -29.33 -7.36
CA PRO A 4 1.70 -29.31 -5.93
C PRO A 4 1.56 -27.88 -5.39
N VAL A 5 0.58 -27.66 -4.55
CA VAL A 5 0.23 -26.38 -3.90
C VAL A 5 1.42 -25.74 -3.15
N ARG A 6 2.42 -26.54 -2.75
CA ARG A 6 3.67 -26.08 -2.15
C ARG A 6 4.51 -25.15 -3.03
N GLY A 7 4.38 -25.28 -4.37
CA GLY A 7 5.09 -24.41 -5.31
C GLY A 7 4.48 -23.00 -5.45
N LEU A 8 3.16 -22.90 -5.31
CA LEU A 8 2.45 -21.63 -5.49
C LEU A 8 2.67 -20.69 -4.30
N ALA A 9 2.67 -21.21 -3.07
CA ALA A 9 2.95 -20.43 -1.87
C ALA A 9 4.39 -19.90 -1.86
N ALA A 10 5.35 -20.72 -2.29
CA ALA A 10 6.74 -20.29 -2.42
C ALA A 10 6.93 -19.24 -3.53
N ALA A 11 6.23 -19.37 -4.65
CA ALA A 11 6.28 -18.40 -5.74
C ALA A 11 5.67 -17.05 -5.35
N LEU A 12 4.58 -17.04 -4.58
CA LEU A 12 3.97 -15.82 -4.03
C LEU A 12 4.89 -15.13 -3.00
N LEU A 13 5.58 -15.89 -2.17
CA LEU A 13 6.54 -15.33 -1.20
C LEU A 13 7.75 -14.71 -1.90
N VAL A 14 8.28 -15.36 -2.93
CA VAL A 14 9.40 -14.84 -3.74
C VAL A 14 8.97 -13.59 -4.53
N ALA A 15 7.77 -13.57 -5.09
CA ALA A 15 7.23 -12.39 -5.76
C ALA A 15 7.02 -11.21 -4.80
N ALA A 16 6.57 -11.47 -3.56
CA ALA A 16 6.43 -10.44 -2.52
C ALA A 16 7.79 -9.87 -2.10
N CYS A 17 8.83 -10.71 -1.97
CA CYS A 17 10.19 -10.27 -1.67
C CYS A 17 10.82 -9.47 -2.83
N ALA A 18 10.52 -9.81 -4.08
CA ALA A 18 11.02 -9.07 -5.24
C ALA A 18 10.38 -7.67 -5.38
N LEU A 19 9.13 -7.51 -4.93
CA LEU A 19 8.43 -6.22 -4.88
C LEU A 19 8.87 -5.34 -3.71
N ALA A 20 9.48 -5.92 -2.67
CA ALA A 20 10.04 -5.21 -1.53
C ALA A 20 11.49 -4.74 -1.72
N ALA A 21 12.09 -4.98 -2.88
CA ALA A 21 13.40 -4.44 -3.20
C ALA A 21 13.36 -2.90 -3.11
N PRO A 22 14.28 -2.24 -2.38
CA PRO A 22 14.31 -0.80 -2.32
C PRO A 22 14.42 -0.26 -3.75
N ALA A 23 13.51 0.65 -4.09
CA ALA A 23 13.58 1.38 -5.35
C ALA A 23 14.97 2.01 -5.45
N PRO A 24 15.64 1.99 -6.62
CA PRO A 24 16.86 2.72 -6.81
C PRO A 24 16.60 4.16 -6.39
N ALA A 25 17.52 4.70 -5.57
CA ALA A 25 17.48 6.10 -5.16
C ALA A 25 17.24 6.95 -6.42
N ARG A 26 16.15 7.72 -6.41
CA ARG A 26 15.87 8.69 -7.46
C ARG A 26 17.12 9.54 -7.60
N ALA A 27 17.61 9.68 -8.82
CA ALA A 27 18.45 10.81 -9.16
C ALA A 27 17.66 12.05 -8.72
N ASP A 28 18.25 12.86 -7.85
CA ASP A 28 17.65 14.10 -7.36
C ASP A 28 17.12 14.87 -8.57
N ASP A 29 15.81 15.13 -8.60
CA ASP A 29 15.26 16.19 -9.43
C ASP A 29 15.98 17.46 -8.96
N GLU A 30 16.95 17.92 -9.73
CA GLU A 30 17.80 19.05 -9.40
C GLU A 30 16.89 20.27 -9.37
N ALA A 31 16.42 20.62 -8.15
CA ALA A 31 15.59 21.80 -7.96
C ALA A 31 16.39 23.04 -8.43
N LEU A 32 15.81 23.85 -9.29
CA LEU A 32 16.44 25.04 -9.81
C LEU A 32 15.75 26.28 -9.25
N VAL A 33 16.51 27.35 -9.08
CA VAL A 33 15.98 28.69 -8.77
C VAL A 33 16.42 29.69 -9.81
N ARG A 34 15.50 30.59 -10.21
CA ARG A 34 15.78 31.72 -11.12
C ARG A 34 15.78 33.02 -10.34
N VAL A 35 16.79 33.86 -10.56
CA VAL A 35 16.89 35.18 -9.95
C VAL A 35 15.83 36.13 -10.51
N LEU A 36 15.03 36.74 -9.64
CA LEU A 36 13.98 37.73 -9.95
C LEU A 36 14.47 39.15 -9.80
N ALA A 37 15.30 39.42 -8.79
CA ALA A 37 15.89 40.73 -8.54
C ALA A 37 16.83 41.16 -9.68
N GLU A 38 17.03 42.43 -9.88
CA GLU A 38 18.00 42.93 -10.87
C GLU A 38 19.41 42.42 -10.55
N GLN A 39 19.73 42.44 -9.27
CA GLN A 39 20.94 41.84 -8.71
C GLN A 39 20.61 41.18 -7.38
N ALA A 40 21.06 39.96 -7.16
CA ALA A 40 20.93 39.21 -5.93
C ALA A 40 22.32 38.84 -5.40
N SER A 41 22.56 39.09 -4.12
CA SER A 41 23.84 38.76 -3.49
C SER A 41 23.88 37.33 -3.01
N VAL A 42 24.87 36.56 -3.43
CA VAL A 42 25.12 35.20 -2.94
C VAL A 42 26.18 35.25 -1.85
N HIS A 43 25.87 34.72 -0.68
CA HIS A 43 26.67 34.78 0.52
C HIS A 43 27.35 33.45 0.85
N THR A 44 28.42 33.47 1.67
CA THR A 44 29.07 32.23 2.16
C THR A 44 28.22 31.44 3.16
N GLY A 45 27.14 32.03 3.71
CA GLY A 45 26.27 31.41 4.69
C GLY A 45 24.86 32.02 4.65
N PRO A 46 23.86 31.39 5.32
CA PRO A 46 22.47 31.79 5.27
C PRO A 46 22.20 33.04 6.13
N GLY A 47 22.55 34.21 5.63
CA GLY A 47 22.31 35.49 6.30
C GLY A 47 23.14 36.63 5.72
N PHE A 48 22.66 37.88 5.92
CA PHE A 48 23.31 39.08 5.41
C PHE A 48 24.67 39.45 6.07
N ALA A 49 24.97 38.85 7.24
CA ALA A 49 26.23 39.03 7.92
C ALA A 49 27.38 38.25 7.26
N PHE A 50 27.07 37.30 6.41
CA PHE A 50 28.08 36.50 5.70
C PHE A 50 28.62 37.27 4.48
N ARG A 51 29.88 37.02 4.14
CA ARG A 51 30.53 37.64 3.01
C ARG A 51 29.87 37.29 1.68
N VAL A 52 29.66 38.28 0.81
CA VAL A 52 29.18 38.07 -0.56
C VAL A 52 30.32 37.45 -1.38
N VAL A 53 30.02 36.36 -2.07
CA VAL A 53 30.92 35.58 -2.94
C VAL A 53 30.58 35.72 -4.42
N TYR A 54 29.31 36.01 -4.72
CA TYR A 54 28.83 36.18 -6.09
C TYR A 54 27.69 37.19 -6.13
N VAL A 55 27.56 37.94 -7.21
CA VAL A 55 26.39 38.79 -7.48
C VAL A 55 25.69 38.25 -8.71
N ALA A 56 24.54 37.68 -8.50
CA ALA A 56 23.73 37.10 -9.57
C ALA A 56 22.86 38.17 -10.21
N ASN A 57 22.69 38.10 -11.53
CA ASN A 57 21.86 39.02 -12.29
C ASN A 57 20.46 38.38 -12.54
N ARG A 58 19.49 39.24 -12.84
CA ARG A 58 18.14 38.80 -13.17
C ARG A 58 18.14 37.77 -14.30
N GLY A 59 17.41 36.64 -14.06
CA GLY A 59 17.27 35.55 -15.02
C GLY A 59 18.31 34.47 -14.92
N GLU A 60 19.37 34.64 -14.14
CA GLU A 60 20.33 33.56 -13.87
C GLU A 60 19.62 32.39 -13.12
N VAL A 61 20.01 31.17 -13.44
CA VAL A 61 19.43 29.94 -12.90
C VAL A 61 20.50 29.13 -12.19
N PHE A 62 20.23 28.73 -10.98
CA PHE A 62 21.15 27.96 -10.15
C PHE A 62 20.50 26.67 -9.66
N PRO A 63 21.24 25.54 -9.62
CA PRO A 63 20.82 24.34 -8.94
C PRO A 63 20.81 24.55 -7.42
N VAL A 64 19.74 24.08 -6.77
CA VAL A 64 19.57 24.13 -5.31
C VAL A 64 20.12 22.87 -4.68
N GLU A 65 21.10 23.02 -3.78
CA GLU A 65 21.65 21.90 -3.01
C GLU A 65 20.94 21.70 -1.68
N GLU A 66 20.50 22.79 -1.05
CA GLU A 66 19.92 22.73 0.29
C GLU A 66 18.98 23.95 0.55
N ARG A 67 17.99 23.75 1.38
CA ARG A 67 17.11 24.82 1.89
C ARG A 67 17.32 24.98 3.38
N ALA A 68 17.68 26.17 3.85
CA ALA A 68 17.81 26.44 5.28
C ALA A 68 16.47 26.38 5.99
N THR A 69 16.36 25.54 7.03
CA THR A 69 15.11 25.23 7.73
C THR A 69 14.55 26.42 8.55
N ARG A 70 15.37 27.42 8.89
CA ARG A 70 15.00 28.54 9.79
C ARG A 70 15.08 29.93 9.15
N ALA A 71 15.53 30.02 7.90
CA ALA A 71 15.62 31.28 7.18
C ALA A 71 15.28 31.01 5.72
N HIS A 72 14.65 31.98 5.05
CA HIS A 72 14.30 31.87 3.62
C HIS A 72 15.54 31.93 2.71
N TRP A 73 16.54 31.06 2.94
CA TRP A 73 17.77 30.99 2.18
C TRP A 73 17.90 29.67 1.46
N PHE A 74 18.34 29.72 0.19
CA PHE A 74 18.66 28.54 -0.61
C PHE A 74 20.17 28.45 -0.79
N ARG A 75 20.74 27.26 -0.55
CA ARG A 75 22.08 26.93 -0.95
C ARG A 75 22.10 26.57 -2.42
N VAL A 76 22.81 27.33 -3.22
CA VAL A 76 22.87 27.14 -4.67
C VAL A 76 24.32 26.86 -5.09
N ARG A 77 24.44 26.12 -6.21
CA ARG A 77 25.74 25.86 -6.82
C ARG A 77 26.02 26.93 -7.86
N LEU A 78 27.15 27.62 -7.70
CA LEU A 78 27.61 28.65 -8.61
C LEU A 78 28.26 28.05 -9.86
N PRO A 79 28.46 28.84 -10.95
CA PRO A 79 29.06 28.36 -12.20
C PRO A 79 30.50 27.85 -12.05
N ASP A 80 31.23 28.30 -11.02
CA ASP A 80 32.57 27.83 -10.68
C ASP A 80 32.58 26.54 -9.85
N GLY A 81 31.40 25.97 -9.56
CA GLY A 81 31.22 24.76 -8.75
C GLY A 81 31.23 25.01 -7.24
N THR A 82 31.40 26.25 -6.78
CA THR A 82 31.31 26.56 -5.35
C THR A 82 29.87 26.70 -4.87
N GLY A 83 29.62 26.38 -3.58
CA GLY A 83 28.31 26.56 -2.97
C GLY A 83 28.18 27.97 -2.36
N GLY A 84 27.03 28.60 -2.56
CA GLY A 84 26.68 29.87 -1.95
C GLY A 84 25.23 29.93 -1.50
N TRP A 85 24.89 30.91 -0.67
CA TRP A 85 23.53 31.09 -0.15
C TRP A 85 22.90 32.36 -0.74
N ILE A 86 21.72 32.20 -1.33
CA ILE A 86 20.91 33.27 -1.91
C ILE A 86 19.58 33.39 -1.14
N LEU A 87 19.09 34.62 -0.99
CA LEU A 87 17.84 34.89 -0.31
C LEU A 87 16.64 34.38 -1.14
N GLY A 88 15.72 33.66 -0.52
CA GLY A 88 14.54 33.08 -1.18
C GLY A 88 13.58 34.12 -1.77
N ASP A 89 13.53 35.32 -1.20
CA ASP A 89 12.68 36.41 -1.71
C ASP A 89 13.21 37.03 -3.00
N GLU A 90 14.48 36.81 -3.34
CA GLU A 90 15.13 37.29 -4.56
C GLU A 90 15.08 36.27 -5.70
N VAL A 91 14.60 35.06 -5.46
CA VAL A 91 14.58 33.96 -6.43
C VAL A 91 13.18 33.33 -6.57
N PHE A 92 12.92 32.74 -7.72
CA PHE A 92 11.73 31.97 -7.98
C PHE A 92 12.11 30.49 -8.20
N PRO A 93 11.57 29.54 -7.42
CA PRO A 93 11.80 28.14 -7.66
C PRO A 93 11.23 27.75 -9.03
N LEU A 94 12.06 27.20 -9.88
CA LEU A 94 11.65 26.59 -11.13
C LEU A 94 11.43 25.12 -10.86
N ASP A 95 10.17 24.72 -10.79
CA ASP A 95 9.84 23.32 -11.04
C ASP A 95 10.11 23.12 -12.54
N LEU A 96 11.16 22.41 -12.88
CA LEU A 96 11.33 21.91 -14.23
C LEU A 96 10.20 20.88 -14.43
N GLU A 97 9.04 21.37 -14.86
CA GLU A 97 8.14 20.53 -15.62
C GLU A 97 8.99 20.01 -16.78
N ALA A 98 9.28 18.71 -16.71
CA ALA A 98 10.02 18.01 -17.74
C ALA A 98 9.44 18.45 -19.09
N SER A 99 10.27 19.12 -19.87
CA SER A 99 9.91 19.66 -21.18
C SER A 99 9.11 18.63 -21.96
N ASP A 100 7.88 19.04 -22.30
CA ASP A 100 6.91 18.35 -23.14
C ASP A 100 7.57 17.75 -24.39
N THR A 101 7.99 16.52 -24.28
CA THR A 101 7.82 15.59 -25.36
C THR A 101 6.46 14.94 -25.12
N HIS A 102 5.51 15.22 -25.99
CA HIS A 102 4.14 14.70 -26.07
C HIS A 102 4.10 13.16 -26.05
N ARG A 103 4.42 12.56 -24.91
CA ARG A 103 3.98 11.24 -24.51
C ARG A 103 3.18 11.44 -23.25
N GLY A 104 1.87 11.35 -23.36
CA GLY A 104 0.99 11.29 -22.22
C GLY A 104 1.53 10.25 -21.24
N PRO A 105 1.37 10.44 -19.91
CA PRO A 105 1.94 9.57 -18.91
C PRO A 105 1.64 8.14 -19.26
N SER A 106 2.69 7.31 -19.39
CA SER A 106 2.54 5.92 -19.78
C SER A 106 1.58 5.25 -18.80
N LEU A 107 0.81 4.25 -19.26
CA LEU A 107 -0.05 3.47 -18.36
C LEU A 107 0.71 2.98 -17.14
N TRP A 108 1.99 2.65 -17.29
CA TRP A 108 2.89 2.25 -16.21
C TRP A 108 3.20 3.37 -15.22
N HIS A 109 3.31 4.61 -15.66
CA HIS A 109 3.49 5.76 -14.76
C HIS A 109 2.22 6.04 -13.95
N ARG A 110 1.04 5.99 -14.59
CA ARG A 110 -0.25 6.11 -13.91
C ARG A 110 -0.52 4.99 -12.91
N ILE A 111 -0.13 3.76 -13.26
CA ILE A 111 -0.19 2.61 -12.35
C ILE A 111 0.81 2.82 -11.21
N GLY A 112 2.02 3.31 -11.50
CA GLY A 112 3.03 3.63 -10.51
C GLY A 112 2.55 4.67 -9.50
N GLU A 113 2.00 5.80 -9.93
CA GLU A 113 1.43 6.82 -9.04
C GLU A 113 0.23 6.29 -8.22
N ALA A 114 -0.59 5.42 -8.81
CA ALA A 114 -1.69 4.79 -8.10
C ALA A 114 -1.18 3.80 -7.02
N ILE A 115 -0.13 3.05 -7.32
CA ILE A 115 0.50 2.08 -6.40
C ILE A 115 1.31 2.78 -5.31
N PHE A 116 1.93 3.94 -5.58
CA PHE A 116 2.72 4.70 -4.62
C PHE A 116 1.92 5.72 -3.81
N SER A 117 0.60 5.64 -3.82
CA SER A 117 -0.24 6.40 -2.89
C SER A 117 -0.02 5.95 -1.44
N PRO A 118 -0.01 6.86 -0.45
CA PRO A 118 0.06 6.47 0.96
C PRO A 118 -1.08 5.52 1.31
N SER A 119 -0.78 4.51 2.11
CA SER A 119 -1.78 3.53 2.55
C SER A 119 -2.91 4.22 3.31
N PRO A 120 -4.18 3.93 3.00
CA PRO A 120 -5.33 4.49 3.71
C PRO A 120 -5.43 4.03 5.17
N LEU A 121 -4.67 3.00 5.58
CA LEU A 121 -4.60 2.52 6.96
C LEU A 121 -4.04 3.57 7.94
N LEU A 122 -3.32 4.58 7.46
CA LEU A 122 -2.76 5.66 8.29
C LEU A 122 -3.82 6.66 8.77
N GLN A 123 -4.96 6.76 8.09
CA GLN A 123 -5.98 7.78 8.35
C GLN A 123 -7.37 7.21 8.62
N GLY A 124 -7.59 5.95 8.29
CA GLY A 124 -8.90 5.31 8.41
C GLY A 124 -9.00 4.45 9.68
N HIS A 125 -10.19 4.42 10.25
CA HIS A 125 -10.51 3.64 11.44
C HIS A 125 -11.45 2.48 11.14
N ILE A 126 -12.17 2.52 10.03
CA ILE A 126 -13.13 1.51 9.60
C ILE A 126 -12.78 1.05 8.19
N GLY A 127 -12.63 -0.25 8.02
CA GLY A 127 -12.44 -0.91 6.74
C GLY A 127 -13.63 -1.78 6.37
N LEU A 128 -14.00 -1.76 5.11
CA LEU A 128 -15.00 -2.68 4.55
C LEU A 128 -14.38 -3.37 3.32
N SER A 129 -14.38 -4.69 3.30
CA SER A 129 -13.85 -5.48 2.20
C SER A 129 -14.89 -6.43 1.65
N PHE A 130 -15.00 -6.49 0.34
CA PHE A 130 -15.81 -7.49 -0.39
C PHE A 130 -14.86 -8.39 -1.16
N SER A 131 -14.86 -9.66 -0.80
CA SER A 131 -13.95 -10.67 -1.34
C SER A 131 -14.72 -11.69 -2.17
N ALA A 132 -14.09 -12.13 -3.26
CA ALA A 132 -14.54 -13.26 -4.06
C ALA A 132 -13.36 -14.18 -4.37
N GLY A 133 -13.61 -15.48 -4.45
CA GLY A 133 -12.57 -16.47 -4.71
C GLY A 133 -13.05 -17.88 -4.47
N VAL A 134 -12.19 -18.70 -3.86
CA VAL A 134 -12.50 -20.10 -3.57
C VAL A 134 -12.11 -20.46 -2.13
N ILE A 135 -12.93 -21.31 -1.50
CA ILE A 135 -12.62 -22.00 -0.25
C ILE A 135 -12.72 -23.50 -0.53
N GLY A 136 -11.59 -24.19 -0.39
CA GLY A 136 -11.48 -25.56 -0.84
C GLY A 136 -11.63 -25.68 -2.37
N HIS A 137 -12.77 -26.20 -2.82
CA HIS A 137 -13.09 -26.35 -4.25
C HIS A 137 -14.31 -25.53 -4.67
N ASP A 138 -14.97 -24.85 -3.71
CA ASP A 138 -16.23 -24.14 -3.92
C ASP A 138 -15.98 -22.63 -4.08
N SER A 139 -16.81 -21.99 -4.90
CA SER A 139 -16.78 -20.54 -5.04
C SER A 139 -17.21 -19.86 -3.74
N ALA A 140 -16.49 -18.82 -3.33
CA ALA A 140 -16.70 -18.15 -2.07
C ALA A 140 -16.89 -16.64 -2.27
N PHE A 141 -17.82 -16.07 -1.50
CA PHE A 141 -18.04 -14.62 -1.39
C PHE A 141 -18.02 -14.25 0.09
N LEU A 142 -17.18 -13.27 0.46
CA LEU A 142 -17.05 -12.87 1.85
C LEU A 142 -17.13 -11.35 1.97
N PHE A 143 -17.80 -10.92 3.03
CA PHE A 143 -17.81 -9.54 3.50
C PHE A 143 -16.95 -9.45 4.78
N ARG A 144 -16.02 -8.50 4.84
CA ARG A 144 -15.07 -8.35 5.94
C ARG A 144 -15.04 -6.91 6.44
N PRO A 145 -15.86 -6.58 7.46
CA PRO A 145 -15.71 -5.34 8.20
C PRO A 145 -14.48 -5.40 9.10
N ALA A 146 -13.76 -4.29 9.21
CA ALA A 146 -12.58 -4.18 10.05
C ALA A 146 -12.58 -2.86 10.83
N LEU A 147 -12.10 -2.92 12.07
CA LEU A 147 -11.79 -1.78 12.92
C LEU A 147 -10.27 -1.66 13.02
N VAL A 148 -9.74 -0.55 12.52
CA VAL A 148 -8.30 -0.25 12.58
C VAL A 148 -8.04 0.56 13.84
N PHE A 149 -7.34 -0.02 14.80
CA PHE A 149 -6.99 0.65 16.06
C PHE A 149 -5.72 1.47 15.91
N GLU A 150 -4.74 0.86 15.24
CA GLU A 150 -3.45 1.46 14.89
C GLU A 150 -3.08 1.04 13.47
N PRO A 151 -2.18 1.76 12.79
CA PRO A 151 -1.77 1.39 11.42
C PRO A 151 -1.28 -0.05 11.27
N HIS A 152 -0.78 -0.64 12.36
CA HIS A 152 -0.25 -2.01 12.37
C HIS A 152 -1.26 -3.07 12.81
N ILE A 153 -2.39 -2.68 13.44
CA ILE A 153 -3.31 -3.64 14.07
C ILE A 153 -4.76 -3.30 13.74
N SER A 154 -5.51 -4.30 13.29
CA SER A 154 -6.96 -4.22 13.15
C SER A 154 -7.65 -5.45 13.71
N LEU A 155 -8.90 -5.29 14.08
CA LEU A 155 -9.84 -6.37 14.33
C LEU A 155 -10.75 -6.51 13.11
N GLU A 156 -10.77 -7.67 12.49
CA GLU A 156 -11.57 -7.96 11.31
C GLU A 156 -12.64 -8.99 11.63
N GLY A 157 -13.89 -8.67 11.31
CA GLY A 157 -14.96 -9.65 11.21
C GLY A 157 -15.00 -10.26 9.81
N PHE A 158 -15.59 -11.44 9.67
CA PHE A 158 -15.92 -12.01 8.37
C PHE A 158 -17.26 -12.70 8.40
N LEU A 159 -17.99 -12.53 7.32
CA LEU A 159 -19.23 -13.20 7.01
C LEU A 159 -19.19 -13.58 5.53
N GLY A 160 -19.36 -14.85 5.23
CA GLY A 160 -19.29 -15.30 3.84
C GLY A 160 -20.05 -16.58 3.60
N GLU A 161 -20.20 -16.89 2.34
CA GLU A 161 -20.89 -18.09 1.86
C GLU A 161 -20.04 -18.76 0.78
N THR A 162 -19.92 -20.07 0.86
CA THR A 162 -19.46 -20.89 -0.25
C THR A 162 -20.63 -21.51 -0.98
N VAL A 163 -20.57 -21.40 -2.30
CA VAL A 163 -21.58 -21.96 -3.19
C VAL A 163 -21.01 -23.22 -3.82
N GLY A 164 -21.31 -24.36 -3.21
CA GLY A 164 -20.92 -25.68 -3.71
C GLY A 164 -22.00 -26.33 -4.54
N ASN A 165 -21.70 -27.45 -5.17
CA ASN A 165 -22.69 -28.20 -5.97
C ASN A 165 -23.75 -28.90 -5.12
N GLN A 166 -23.39 -29.32 -3.91
CA GLN A 166 -24.27 -30.13 -3.04
C GLN A 166 -24.60 -29.43 -1.72
N ILE A 167 -23.68 -28.59 -1.20
CA ILE A 167 -23.78 -27.97 0.10
C ILE A 167 -23.32 -26.53 -0.02
N ASP A 168 -24.08 -25.60 0.56
CA ASP A 168 -23.65 -24.24 0.81
C ASP A 168 -23.20 -24.14 2.27
N VAL A 169 -22.09 -23.46 2.50
CA VAL A 169 -21.56 -23.24 3.85
C VAL A 169 -21.46 -21.76 4.14
N ILE A 170 -22.06 -21.33 5.23
CA ILE A 170 -21.92 -19.96 5.73
C ILE A 170 -20.81 -19.95 6.76
N TYR A 171 -19.82 -19.08 6.56
CA TYR A 171 -18.69 -18.83 7.44
C TYR A 171 -18.87 -17.48 8.13
N TYR A 172 -18.61 -17.42 9.43
CA TYR A 172 -18.63 -16.19 10.19
C TYR A 172 -17.63 -16.24 11.34
N GLY A 173 -17.11 -15.08 11.72
CA GLY A 173 -16.17 -14.97 12.82
C GLY A 173 -15.46 -13.63 12.87
N ALA A 174 -14.46 -13.55 13.74
CA ALA A 174 -13.64 -12.36 13.87
C ALA A 174 -12.23 -12.70 14.40
N GLY A 175 -11.28 -11.81 14.15
CA GLY A 175 -9.93 -11.92 14.67
C GLY A 175 -9.02 -10.78 14.29
N PRO A 176 -7.82 -10.71 14.88
CA PRO A 176 -6.85 -9.67 14.61
C PRO A 176 -6.11 -9.88 13.29
N ASN A 177 -5.76 -8.76 12.65
CA ASN A 177 -4.77 -8.71 11.59
C ASN A 177 -3.64 -7.77 12.00
N ILE A 178 -2.41 -8.12 11.59
CA ILE A 178 -1.18 -7.35 11.80
C ILE A 178 -0.63 -6.95 10.44
N PHE A 179 -0.46 -5.64 10.22
CA PHE A 179 0.10 -5.07 9.01
C PHE A 179 1.60 -4.81 9.18
N ILE A 180 2.44 -5.36 8.30
CA ILE A 180 3.89 -5.36 8.48
C ILE A 180 4.49 -4.00 8.10
N PHE A 181 4.07 -3.41 6.97
CA PHE A 181 4.55 -2.10 6.47
C PHE A 181 3.38 -1.19 6.13
N PRO A 182 2.64 -0.65 7.13
CA PRO A 182 1.41 0.12 6.88
C PRO A 182 1.64 1.46 6.19
N THR A 183 2.87 1.96 6.15
CA THR A 183 3.24 3.18 5.41
C THR A 183 3.49 2.91 3.92
N SER A 184 3.69 1.64 3.55
CA SER A 184 3.94 1.25 2.17
C SER A 184 2.66 1.21 1.35
N PRO A 185 2.69 1.56 0.06
CA PRO A 185 1.56 1.37 -0.85
C PRO A 185 1.18 -0.11 -1.05
N VAL A 186 2.13 -1.02 -0.83
CA VAL A 186 1.92 -2.47 -0.78
C VAL A 186 2.19 -2.93 0.65
N THR A 187 1.15 -3.34 1.34
CA THR A 187 1.18 -3.68 2.76
C THR A 187 0.90 -5.17 2.94
N PRO A 188 1.91 -5.99 3.24
CA PRO A 188 1.71 -7.36 3.67
C PRO A 188 1.03 -7.41 5.04
N PHE A 189 0.16 -8.39 5.25
CA PHE A 189 -0.45 -8.61 6.54
C PHE A 189 -0.54 -10.10 6.89
N LEU A 190 -0.63 -10.37 8.17
CA LEU A 190 -0.90 -11.69 8.76
C LEU A 190 -2.11 -11.56 9.66
N GLY A 191 -2.91 -12.61 9.75
CA GLY A 191 -4.09 -12.61 10.59
C GLY A 191 -4.47 -14.01 11.07
N ALA A 192 -5.20 -14.02 12.16
CA ALA A 192 -5.83 -15.21 12.69
C ALA A 192 -7.25 -14.85 13.14
N ALA A 193 -8.18 -15.77 13.01
CA ALA A 193 -9.54 -15.52 13.44
C ALA A 193 -10.21 -16.83 13.92
N ALA A 194 -11.27 -16.67 14.72
CA ALA A 194 -12.11 -17.76 15.17
C ALA A 194 -13.58 -17.45 14.91
N GLY A 195 -14.39 -18.49 14.75
CA GLY A 195 -15.80 -18.30 14.45
C GLY A 195 -16.55 -19.62 14.30
N GLY A 196 -17.53 -19.61 13.42
CA GLY A 196 -18.35 -20.77 13.10
C GLY A 196 -18.57 -20.95 11.60
N ALA A 197 -18.88 -22.16 11.21
CA ALA A 197 -19.35 -22.53 9.88
C ALA A 197 -20.67 -23.29 10.02
N SER A 198 -21.65 -22.93 9.20
CA SER A 198 -22.97 -23.60 9.18
C SER A 198 -23.24 -24.17 7.80
N SER A 199 -23.42 -25.47 7.70
CA SER A 199 -23.71 -26.16 6.43
C SER A 199 -25.22 -26.22 6.15
N ARG A 200 -25.57 -25.95 4.87
CA ARG A 200 -26.94 -26.03 4.36
C ARG A 200 -26.97 -26.95 3.12
N PRO A 201 -27.60 -28.14 3.21
CA PRO A 201 -27.74 -29.00 2.03
C PRO A 201 -28.75 -28.43 1.03
N LYS A 202 -28.46 -28.54 -0.28
CA LYS A 202 -29.27 -27.97 -1.40
C LYS A 202 -30.45 -28.82 -1.83
N ALA A 203 -30.49 -30.07 -1.50
CA ALA A 203 -31.57 -30.99 -1.92
C ALA A 203 -31.94 -31.95 -0.82
N ASP A 204 -33.12 -32.61 -0.97
CA ASP A 204 -33.69 -33.63 -0.09
C ASP A 204 -32.82 -34.91 0.08
N GLN A 205 -31.51 -34.77 0.05
CA GLN A 205 -30.62 -35.86 0.37
C GLN A 205 -30.49 -35.94 1.89
N PHE A 206 -31.29 -36.83 2.47
CA PHE A 206 -31.42 -37.15 3.89
C PHE A 206 -30.12 -37.60 4.59
N THR A 207 -28.96 -37.49 3.97
CA THR A 207 -27.69 -38.07 4.45
C THR A 207 -26.58 -37.04 4.78
N VAL A 208 -26.79 -35.72 4.54
CA VAL A 208 -25.79 -34.71 4.89
C VAL A 208 -26.12 -34.11 6.25
N PRO A 209 -25.28 -34.28 7.28
CA PRO A 209 -25.52 -33.69 8.57
C PRO A 209 -25.53 -32.17 8.47
N THR A 210 -26.65 -31.55 8.79
CA THR A 210 -26.74 -30.11 9.03
C THR A 210 -26.10 -29.83 10.35
N GLY A 211 -25.04 -29.02 10.37
CA GLY A 211 -24.31 -28.75 11.61
C GLY A 211 -23.70 -27.39 11.63
N THR A 212 -23.47 -26.88 12.84
CA THR A 212 -22.63 -25.73 13.07
C THR A 212 -21.31 -26.20 13.66
N TYR A 213 -20.21 -25.83 13.04
CA TYR A 213 -18.85 -26.22 13.42
C TYR A 213 -18.09 -25.02 13.92
N ALA A 214 -17.28 -25.19 14.96
CA ALA A 214 -16.31 -24.19 15.32
C ALA A 214 -15.18 -24.15 14.28
N ILE A 215 -14.74 -22.97 13.91
CA ILE A 215 -13.64 -22.78 12.98
C ILE A 215 -12.57 -21.86 13.55
N VAL A 216 -11.33 -22.15 13.19
CA VAL A 216 -10.19 -21.25 13.39
C VAL A 216 -9.51 -21.09 12.03
N ASN A 217 -9.07 -19.90 11.70
CA ASN A 217 -8.27 -19.68 10.52
C ASN A 217 -7.00 -18.89 10.85
N VAL A 218 -5.98 -19.12 10.06
CA VAL A 218 -4.72 -18.38 10.05
C VAL A 218 -4.30 -18.17 8.63
N GLY A 219 -3.76 -17.00 8.34
CA GLY A 219 -3.30 -16.70 6.99
C GLY A 219 -2.75 -15.30 6.88
N GLY A 220 -2.70 -14.82 5.68
CA GLY A 220 -2.23 -13.48 5.39
C GLY A 220 -2.49 -13.09 3.95
N GLY A 221 -1.97 -11.96 3.57
CA GLY A 221 -2.19 -11.45 2.24
C GLY A 221 -1.45 -10.15 1.98
N LEU A 222 -1.88 -9.50 0.91
CA LEU A 222 -1.34 -8.21 0.48
C LEU A 222 -2.47 -7.21 0.30
N LEU A 223 -2.26 -5.99 0.77
CA LEU A 223 -3.06 -4.82 0.45
C LEU A 223 -2.27 -3.94 -0.52
N VAL A 224 -2.90 -3.50 -1.59
CA VAL A 224 -2.33 -2.56 -2.57
C VAL A 224 -3.19 -1.31 -2.63
N ALA A 225 -2.66 -0.18 -2.22
CA ALA A 225 -3.36 1.09 -2.23
C ALA A 225 -3.52 1.62 -3.67
N LEU A 226 -4.75 1.75 -4.15
CA LEU A 226 -5.07 2.30 -5.47
C LEU A 226 -5.33 3.80 -5.42
N LYS A 227 -6.06 4.25 -4.41
CA LYS A 227 -6.39 5.65 -4.12
C LYS A 227 -6.50 5.83 -2.62
N LYS A 228 -6.63 7.08 -2.17
CA LYS A 228 -6.66 7.44 -0.74
C LYS A 228 -7.57 6.58 0.15
N ARG A 229 -8.61 5.92 -0.39
CA ARG A 229 -9.58 5.12 0.37
C ARG A 229 -9.84 3.73 -0.21
N ILE A 230 -9.35 3.43 -1.41
CA ILE A 230 -9.62 2.18 -2.11
C ILE A 230 -8.36 1.36 -2.18
N THR A 231 -8.45 0.11 -1.77
CA THR A 231 -7.35 -0.86 -1.84
C THR A 231 -7.79 -2.13 -2.53
N LEU A 232 -6.88 -2.73 -3.30
CA LEU A 232 -7.01 -4.13 -3.68
C LEU A 232 -6.40 -4.98 -2.57
N ARG A 233 -7.03 -6.12 -2.32
CA ARG A 233 -6.57 -7.07 -1.31
C ARG A 233 -6.56 -8.47 -1.89
N GLY A 234 -5.52 -9.25 -1.57
CA GLY A 234 -5.44 -10.67 -1.83
C GLY A 234 -5.22 -11.41 -0.52
N ASP A 235 -5.99 -12.46 -0.27
CA ASP A 235 -5.91 -13.29 0.93
C ASP A 235 -5.60 -14.73 0.61
N VAL A 236 -4.77 -15.35 1.44
CA VAL A 236 -4.56 -16.79 1.51
C VAL A 236 -4.73 -17.19 2.97
N ARG A 237 -5.72 -18.01 3.26
CA ARG A 237 -6.02 -18.45 4.62
C ARG A 237 -6.21 -19.95 4.69
N HIS A 238 -5.80 -20.53 5.81
CA HIS A 238 -6.00 -21.93 6.15
C HIS A 238 -7.05 -22.00 7.26
N TYR A 239 -8.15 -22.69 6.99
CA TYR A 239 -9.24 -22.93 7.93
C TYR A 239 -9.14 -24.33 8.50
N VAL A 240 -9.35 -24.44 9.80
CA VAL A 240 -9.53 -25.70 10.50
C VAL A 240 -10.93 -25.72 11.07
N LEU A 241 -11.73 -26.70 10.64
CA LEU A 241 -13.10 -26.94 11.09
C LEU A 241 -13.07 -28.05 12.15
N PHE A 242 -13.61 -27.78 13.31
CA PHE A 242 -13.71 -28.73 14.41
C PHE A 242 -15.09 -29.38 14.40
N ASP A 243 -15.14 -30.60 13.92
CA ASP A 243 -16.30 -31.50 14.05
C ASP A 243 -16.05 -32.43 15.24
N PRO A 244 -17.06 -32.79 16.05
CA PRO A 244 -16.90 -33.76 17.16
C PRO A 244 -16.21 -35.08 16.78
N ASN A 245 -16.33 -35.50 15.53
CA ASN A 245 -15.80 -36.78 15.07
C ASN A 245 -14.56 -36.65 14.16
N HIS A 246 -14.36 -35.50 13.52
CA HIS A 246 -13.27 -35.30 12.53
C HIS A 246 -12.84 -33.86 12.50
N THR A 247 -11.56 -33.62 12.33
CA THR A 247 -11.02 -32.28 12.03
C THR A 247 -10.80 -32.21 10.51
N GLN A 248 -11.36 -31.20 9.87
CA GLN A 248 -11.17 -30.93 8.45
C GLN A 248 -10.42 -29.62 8.26
N SER A 249 -9.61 -29.55 7.23
CA SER A 249 -8.93 -28.30 6.85
C SER A 249 -9.22 -27.94 5.41
N VAL A 250 -9.43 -26.66 5.17
CA VAL A 250 -9.65 -26.09 3.83
C VAL A 250 -8.85 -24.82 3.66
N GLU A 251 -8.44 -24.55 2.44
CA GLU A 251 -7.71 -23.36 2.09
C GLU A 251 -8.62 -22.36 1.38
N GLU A 252 -8.42 -21.08 1.68
CA GLU A 252 -9.07 -19.95 1.04
C GLU A 252 -8.05 -19.20 0.17
N TYR A 253 -8.48 -18.87 -1.04
CA TYR A 253 -7.79 -17.98 -1.97
C TYR A 253 -8.81 -16.96 -2.47
N THR A 254 -8.71 -15.72 -1.98
CA THR A 254 -9.67 -14.68 -2.35
C THR A 254 -8.98 -13.38 -2.77
N GLY A 255 -9.62 -12.67 -3.70
CA GLY A 255 -9.32 -11.30 -4.05
C GLY A 255 -10.44 -10.39 -3.56
N ALA A 256 -10.11 -9.20 -3.11
CA ALA A 256 -11.07 -8.25 -2.55
C ALA A 256 -10.83 -6.83 -3.03
N LEU A 257 -11.92 -6.07 -3.05
CA LEU A 257 -11.91 -4.63 -3.05
C LEU A 257 -12.23 -4.13 -1.64
N SER A 258 -11.36 -3.30 -1.08
CA SER A 258 -11.54 -2.75 0.26
C SER A 258 -11.62 -1.24 0.20
N ILE A 259 -12.46 -0.67 1.08
CA ILE A 259 -12.60 0.77 1.29
C ILE A 259 -12.29 1.04 2.75
N VAL A 260 -11.45 2.05 3.02
CA VAL A 260 -11.07 2.47 4.38
C VAL A 260 -11.55 3.90 4.60
N PHE A 261 -12.22 4.13 5.73
CA PHE A 261 -12.84 5.39 6.11
C PHE A 261 -12.20 6.00 7.34
#